data_803389f0e163be545603a7888dce1d87
#
_entry.id   803389f0e163be545603a7888dce1d87
#
_cell.length_a   1.000
_cell.length_b   1.000
_cell.length_c   1.000
_cell.angle_alpha   90.00
_cell.angle_beta   90.00
_cell.angle_gamma   90.00
#
_symmetry.space_group_name_H-M   'P 1'
#
loop_
_entity.id
_entity.type
_entity.pdbx_description
1 polymer ?
#
loop_
_entity_poly.entity_id
_entity_poly.type
_entity_poly.pdbx_seq_one_letter_code
_entity_poly.pdbx_strand_id
1 'polypeptide(L)'
;WATDINHEMIKEGVKRLKAVGCKAHVAICDCEALPFEDNFFDIAVVSFGLRNMTHKDRALKEMMRVVRPGGRVVVLEFSRCWKIFKPFYDLYSFKLMPWLGQKIAGDAESYRYLAESIRMHPDQQTLAKIMEDVGLDRVTWKNMTFGVCALHIGLKP
;
A
#
# COMPACT_ATOMS: atom_id res chain seq x y z
N TRP A 1 8.89 -4.58 12.69
CA TRP A 1 9.70 -4.70 11.47
C TRP A 1 9.25 -3.69 10.41
N ALA A 2 10.20 -2.99 9.79
CA ALA A 2 9.97 -2.12 8.64
C ALA A 2 10.74 -2.68 7.44
N THR A 3 10.03 -2.89 6.33
CA THR A 3 10.60 -3.55 5.16
C THR A 3 10.30 -2.78 3.88
N ASP A 4 11.23 -2.80 2.96
CA ASP A 4 11.07 -2.27 1.60
C ASP A 4 12.04 -3.02 0.67
N ILE A 5 11.72 -3.11 -0.61
CA ILE A 5 12.62 -3.68 -1.61
C ILE A 5 13.73 -2.69 -2.00
N ASN A 6 13.48 -1.39 -1.81
CA ASN A 6 14.40 -0.32 -2.18
C ASN A 6 15.36 0.01 -1.02
N HIS A 7 16.64 -0.25 -1.25
CA HIS A 7 17.72 0.01 -0.28
C HIS A 7 17.79 1.49 0.17
N GLU A 8 17.62 2.44 -0.76
CA GLU A 8 17.70 3.87 -0.41
C GLU A 8 16.51 4.31 0.44
N MET A 9 15.31 3.74 0.21
CA MET A 9 14.15 3.98 1.06
C MET A 9 14.37 3.47 2.48
N ILE A 10 14.92 2.27 2.61
CA ILE A 10 15.30 1.70 3.92
C ILE A 10 16.34 2.57 4.63
N LYS A 11 17.38 2.99 3.93
CA LYS A 11 18.44 3.85 4.47
C LYS A 11 17.90 5.18 5.01
N GLU A 12 16.99 5.82 4.27
CA GLU A 12 16.32 7.04 4.72
C GLU A 12 15.37 6.76 5.89
N GLY A 13 14.62 5.67 5.83
CA GLY A 13 13.75 5.21 6.92
C GLY A 13 14.49 5.01 8.24
N VAL A 14 15.67 4.37 8.20
CA VAL A 14 16.52 4.17 9.38
C VAL A 14 16.95 5.50 9.99
N LYS A 15 17.31 6.50 9.18
CA LYS A 15 17.66 7.84 9.70
C LYS A 15 16.48 8.47 10.45
N ARG A 16 15.28 8.39 9.87
CA ARG A 16 14.06 8.94 10.47
C ARG A 16 13.67 8.21 11.76
N LEU A 17 13.74 6.88 11.78
CA LEU A 17 13.50 6.08 12.97
C LEU A 17 14.44 6.47 14.11
N LYS A 18 15.74 6.62 13.81
CA LYS A 18 16.74 7.08 14.79
C LYS A 18 16.43 8.48 15.31
N ALA A 19 16.06 9.41 14.44
CA ALA A 19 15.76 10.80 14.81
C ALA A 19 14.58 10.91 15.80
N VAL A 20 13.60 10.00 15.73
CA VAL A 20 12.45 9.96 16.66
C VAL A 20 12.66 8.97 17.82
N GLY A 21 13.85 8.39 17.97
CA GLY A 21 14.15 7.42 19.03
C GLY A 21 13.41 6.08 18.92
N CYS A 22 12.85 5.77 17.77
CA CYS A 22 12.13 4.52 17.54
C CYS A 22 13.12 3.37 17.23
N LYS A 23 13.02 2.28 17.99
CA LYS A 23 13.76 1.04 17.74
C LYS A 23 12.91 0.08 16.91
N ALA A 24 13.15 0.01 15.61
CA ALA A 24 12.52 -0.97 14.72
C ALA A 24 13.60 -1.86 14.08
N HIS A 25 13.28 -3.13 13.91
CA HIS A 25 14.05 -3.99 13.02
C HIS A 25 13.78 -3.60 11.58
N VAL A 26 14.77 -3.67 10.73
CA VAL A 26 14.68 -3.25 9.33
C VAL A 26 15.22 -4.34 8.43
N ALA A 27 14.52 -4.65 7.34
CA ALA A 27 14.98 -5.62 6.36
C ALA A 27 14.68 -5.14 4.94
N ILE A 28 15.61 -5.46 4.02
CA ILE A 28 15.42 -5.28 2.59
C ILE A 28 14.84 -6.59 2.07
N CYS A 29 13.61 -6.57 1.58
CA CYS A 29 12.99 -7.77 1.02
C CYS A 29 11.87 -7.42 0.04
N ASP A 30 11.56 -8.37 -0.83
CA ASP A 30 10.39 -8.34 -1.70
C ASP A 30 9.16 -8.83 -0.93
N CYS A 31 8.08 -8.06 -0.97
CA CYS A 31 6.81 -8.44 -0.35
C CYS A 31 6.18 -9.68 -1.02
N GLU A 32 6.55 -9.99 -2.25
CA GLU A 32 6.12 -11.19 -2.97
C GLU A 32 6.87 -12.47 -2.55
N ALA A 33 7.92 -12.32 -1.68
CA ALA A 33 8.73 -13.43 -1.15
C ALA A 33 9.36 -13.01 0.19
N LEU A 34 8.54 -12.90 1.23
CA LEU A 34 8.96 -12.41 2.54
C LEU A 34 9.88 -13.40 3.25
N PRO A 35 11.08 -12.98 3.73
CA PRO A 35 12.06 -13.85 4.38
C PRO A 35 11.73 -14.08 5.86
N PHE A 36 10.49 -14.30 6.19
CA PHE A 36 10.00 -14.55 7.53
C PHE A 36 9.31 -15.91 7.61
N GLU A 37 9.34 -16.51 8.78
CA GLU A 37 8.64 -17.76 9.07
C GLU A 37 7.12 -17.59 9.00
N ASP A 38 6.42 -18.70 8.79
CA ASP A 38 4.97 -18.74 8.87
C ASP A 38 4.49 -18.36 10.28
N ASN A 39 3.40 -17.62 10.37
CA ASN A 39 2.76 -17.28 11.64
C ASN A 39 3.62 -16.46 12.63
N PHE A 40 4.58 -15.71 12.12
CA PHE A 40 5.54 -14.96 12.92
C PHE A 40 4.98 -13.64 13.49
N PHE A 41 4.11 -12.96 12.74
CA PHE A 41 3.59 -11.64 13.10
C PHE A 41 2.13 -11.68 13.57
N ASP A 42 1.75 -10.72 14.41
CA ASP A 42 0.36 -10.46 14.77
C ASP A 42 -0.40 -9.73 13.66
N ILE A 43 0.30 -8.81 12.98
CA ILE A 43 -0.27 -7.94 11.95
C ILE A 43 0.78 -7.71 10.87
N ALA A 44 0.37 -7.78 9.61
CA ALA A 44 1.13 -7.29 8.47
C ALA A 44 0.41 -6.08 7.85
N VAL A 45 1.16 -5.00 7.61
CA VAL A 45 0.60 -3.73 7.10
C VAL A 45 1.36 -3.30 5.85
N VAL A 46 0.64 -2.93 4.81
CA VAL A 46 1.19 -2.21 3.66
C VAL A 46 0.46 -0.88 3.47
N SER A 47 1.24 0.20 3.30
CA SER A 47 0.69 1.54 3.10
C SER A 47 1.29 2.16 1.85
N PHE A 48 0.43 2.45 0.87
CA PHE A 48 0.78 3.06 -0.43
C PHE A 48 1.88 2.34 -1.22
N GLY A 49 2.04 1.03 -0.99
CA GLY A 49 3.04 0.18 -1.61
C GLY A 49 2.45 -0.89 -2.53
N LEU A 50 1.24 -1.39 -2.23
CA LEU A 50 0.65 -2.53 -2.93
C LEU A 50 0.44 -2.27 -4.43
N ARG A 51 0.13 -1.03 -4.83
CA ARG A 51 -0.06 -0.66 -6.24
C ARG A 51 1.19 -0.87 -7.09
N ASN A 52 2.38 -0.77 -6.48
CA ASN A 52 3.68 -0.91 -7.14
C ASN A 52 4.15 -2.37 -7.26
N MET A 53 3.48 -3.31 -6.59
CA MET A 53 3.81 -4.73 -6.65
C MET A 53 3.29 -5.35 -7.96
N THR A 54 4.09 -6.21 -8.55
CA THR A 54 3.75 -6.87 -9.83
C THR A 54 2.60 -7.84 -9.65
N HIS A 55 2.68 -8.71 -8.63
CA HIS A 55 1.69 -9.74 -8.32
C HIS A 55 1.08 -9.47 -6.93
N LYS A 56 0.01 -8.67 -6.92
CA LYS A 56 -0.66 -8.25 -5.68
C LYS A 56 -1.21 -9.40 -4.85
N ASP A 57 -1.76 -10.41 -5.53
CA ASP A 57 -2.25 -11.65 -4.93
C ASP A 57 -1.13 -12.42 -4.23
N ARG A 58 0.05 -12.50 -4.85
CA ARG A 58 1.22 -13.14 -4.26
C ARG A 58 1.73 -12.40 -3.03
N ALA A 59 1.82 -11.08 -3.09
CA ALA A 59 2.20 -10.26 -1.94
C ALA A 59 1.20 -10.40 -0.79
N LEU A 60 -0.11 -10.36 -1.06
CA LEU A 60 -1.14 -10.57 -0.05
C LEU A 60 -1.09 -11.98 0.56
N LYS A 61 -0.78 -13.01 -0.26
CA LYS A 61 -0.56 -14.38 0.20
C LYS A 61 0.62 -14.50 1.16
N GLU A 62 1.74 -13.85 0.83
CA GLU A 62 2.92 -13.81 1.69
C GLU A 62 2.64 -13.04 2.99
N MET A 63 1.96 -11.89 2.91
CA MET A 63 1.52 -11.17 4.11
C MET A 63 0.62 -12.04 5.00
N MET A 64 -0.31 -12.78 4.41
CA MET A 64 -1.15 -13.72 5.16
C MET A 64 -0.33 -14.88 5.73
N ARG A 65 0.64 -15.45 4.98
CA ARG A 65 1.49 -16.56 5.44
C ARG A 65 2.24 -16.20 6.72
N VAL A 66 2.87 -15.02 6.73
CA VAL A 66 3.70 -14.60 7.87
C VAL A 66 2.91 -14.12 9.08
N VAL A 67 1.62 -13.84 8.93
CA VAL A 67 0.72 -13.48 10.05
C VAL A 67 0.19 -14.77 10.70
N ARG A 68 0.08 -14.79 12.02
CA ARG A 68 -0.48 -15.92 12.77
C ARG A 68 -2.01 -16.08 12.57
N PRO A 69 -2.60 -17.26 12.78
CA PRO A 69 -4.06 -17.43 12.83
C PRO A 69 -4.71 -16.43 13.79
N GLY A 70 -5.81 -15.82 13.37
CA GLY A 70 -6.48 -14.73 14.10
C GLY A 70 -5.80 -13.37 13.99
N GLY A 71 -4.63 -13.28 13.36
CA GLY A 71 -3.96 -12.02 13.06
C GLY A 71 -4.58 -11.29 11.86
N ARG A 72 -4.02 -10.16 11.48
CA ARG A 72 -4.62 -9.26 10.49
C ARG A 72 -3.65 -8.87 9.38
N VAL A 73 -4.17 -8.82 8.16
CA VAL A 73 -3.52 -8.15 7.04
C VAL A 73 -4.24 -6.82 6.80
N VAL A 74 -3.48 -5.74 6.78
CA VAL A 74 -4.01 -4.37 6.66
C VAL A 74 -3.40 -3.71 5.43
N VAL A 75 -4.25 -3.17 4.55
CA VAL A 75 -3.84 -2.47 3.33
C VAL A 75 -4.44 -1.07 3.34
N LEU A 76 -3.59 -0.05 3.40
CA LEU A 76 -3.96 1.33 3.12
C LEU A 76 -3.45 1.69 1.74
N GLU A 77 -4.35 1.98 0.81
CA GLU A 77 -3.94 2.29 -0.57
C GLU A 77 -4.88 3.30 -1.23
N PHE A 78 -4.39 3.96 -2.27
CA PHE A 78 -5.24 4.75 -3.14
C PHE A 78 -6.31 3.86 -3.76
N SER A 79 -7.47 4.46 -4.02
CA SER A 79 -8.60 3.74 -4.58
C SER A 79 -9.46 4.66 -5.46
N ARG A 80 -10.65 4.24 -5.83
CA ARG A 80 -11.54 5.05 -6.66
C ARG A 80 -12.37 5.99 -5.82
N CYS A 81 -12.16 7.32 -6.02
CA CYS A 81 -12.98 8.32 -5.39
C CYS A 81 -14.45 8.23 -5.86
N TRP A 82 -15.36 8.74 -5.05
CA TRP A 82 -16.79 8.77 -5.36
C TRP A 82 -17.06 9.47 -6.69
N LYS A 83 -18.00 8.94 -7.46
CA LYS A 83 -18.33 9.42 -8.81
C LYS A 83 -18.58 10.93 -8.90
N ILE A 84 -19.18 11.53 -7.87
CA ILE A 84 -19.45 12.96 -7.82
C ILE A 84 -18.18 13.83 -7.73
N PHE A 85 -17.13 13.32 -7.11
CA PHE A 85 -15.84 14.02 -6.97
C PHE A 85 -14.83 13.67 -8.07
N LYS A 86 -15.12 12.65 -8.86
CA LYS A 86 -14.22 12.13 -9.90
C LYS A 86 -13.72 13.20 -10.89
N PRO A 87 -14.58 14.10 -11.45
CA PRO A 87 -14.11 15.12 -12.40
C PRO A 87 -13.10 16.09 -11.77
N PHE A 88 -13.32 16.48 -10.51
CA PHE A 88 -12.41 17.36 -9.77
C PHE A 88 -11.10 16.65 -9.43
N TYR A 89 -11.18 15.39 -9.03
CA TYR A 89 -10.02 14.57 -8.74
C TYR A 89 -9.17 14.30 -9.99
N ASP A 90 -9.79 14.01 -11.13
CA ASP A 90 -9.10 13.81 -12.40
C ASP A 90 -8.38 15.10 -12.85
N LEU A 91 -9.04 16.25 -12.73
CA LEU A 91 -8.42 17.56 -13.04
C LEU A 91 -7.21 17.82 -12.13
N TYR A 92 -7.36 17.58 -10.83
CA TYR A 92 -6.28 17.72 -9.85
C TYR A 92 -5.12 16.78 -10.17
N SER A 93 -5.38 15.48 -10.36
CA SER A 93 -4.36 14.44 -10.50
C SER A 93 -3.59 14.53 -11.84
N PHE A 94 -4.27 14.91 -12.94
CA PHE A 94 -3.66 14.89 -14.27
C PHE A 94 -3.17 16.23 -14.76
N LYS A 95 -3.66 17.34 -14.21
CA LYS A 95 -3.22 18.68 -14.62
C LYS A 95 -2.48 19.40 -13.51
N LEU A 96 -3.09 19.51 -12.34
CA LEU A 96 -2.52 20.31 -11.25
C LEU A 96 -1.31 19.64 -10.60
N MET A 97 -1.37 18.35 -10.28
CA MET A 97 -0.29 17.64 -9.60
C MET A 97 1.00 17.56 -10.44
N PRO A 98 0.98 17.15 -11.73
CA PRO A 98 2.20 17.15 -12.55
C PRO A 98 2.78 18.55 -12.73
N TRP A 99 1.93 19.58 -12.89
CA TRP A 99 2.38 20.96 -13.01
C TRP A 99 3.07 21.47 -11.71
N LEU A 100 2.50 21.16 -10.55
CA LEU A 100 3.12 21.46 -9.26
C LEU A 100 4.42 20.66 -9.07
N GLY A 101 4.42 19.38 -9.43
CA GLY A 101 5.59 18.51 -9.38
C GLY A 101 6.75 19.08 -10.20
N GLN A 102 6.47 19.53 -11.42
CA GLN A 102 7.47 20.21 -12.27
C GLN A 102 7.99 21.51 -11.63
N LYS A 103 7.09 22.34 -11.10
CA LYS A 103 7.47 23.65 -10.53
C LYS A 103 8.22 23.56 -9.20
N ILE A 104 7.86 22.62 -8.33
CA ILE A 104 8.35 22.56 -6.96
C ILE A 104 9.49 21.54 -6.83
N ALA A 105 9.33 20.36 -7.43
CA ALA A 105 10.26 19.25 -7.29
C ALA A 105 11.13 19.00 -8.55
N GLY A 106 10.83 19.65 -9.67
CA GLY A 106 11.52 19.41 -10.96
C GLY A 106 11.23 18.02 -11.55
N ASP A 107 10.23 17.31 -11.06
CA ASP A 107 9.94 15.91 -11.36
C ASP A 107 8.46 15.69 -11.71
N ALA A 108 8.09 16.02 -12.94
CA ALA A 108 6.74 15.77 -13.45
C ALA A 108 6.47 14.27 -13.72
N GLU A 109 7.52 13.50 -13.96
CA GLU A 109 7.43 12.10 -14.39
C GLU A 109 6.97 11.20 -13.22
N SER A 110 7.55 11.38 -12.04
CA SER A 110 7.11 10.68 -10.82
C SER A 110 5.63 10.95 -10.47
N TYR A 111 5.17 12.18 -10.68
CA TYR A 111 3.77 12.53 -10.44
C TYR A 111 2.81 11.93 -11.49
N ARG A 112 3.27 11.83 -12.75
CA ARG A 112 2.51 11.13 -13.81
C ARG A 112 2.41 9.64 -13.49
N TYR A 113 3.54 9.01 -13.15
CA TYR A 113 3.56 7.61 -12.71
C TYR A 113 2.62 7.35 -11.53
N LEU A 114 2.60 8.25 -10.54
CA LEU A 114 1.68 8.16 -9.40
C LEU A 114 0.22 8.13 -9.87
N ALA A 115 -0.18 9.06 -10.74
CA ALA A 115 -1.55 9.13 -11.25
C ALA A 115 -1.93 7.89 -12.07
N GLU A 116 -1.02 7.37 -12.87
CA GLU A 116 -1.21 6.16 -13.68
C GLU A 116 -1.30 4.90 -12.80
N SER A 117 -0.40 4.74 -11.83
CA SER A 117 -0.40 3.60 -10.91
C SER A 117 -1.68 3.53 -10.06
N ILE A 118 -2.21 4.70 -9.64
CA ILE A 118 -3.50 4.78 -8.94
C ILE A 118 -4.65 4.30 -9.86
N ARG A 119 -4.65 4.69 -11.13
CA ARG A 119 -5.68 4.25 -12.08
C ARG A 119 -5.68 2.76 -12.35
N MET A 120 -4.50 2.15 -12.40
CA MET A 120 -4.34 0.71 -12.62
C MET A 120 -4.64 -0.13 -11.37
N HIS A 121 -4.62 0.51 -10.19
CA HIS A 121 -4.91 -0.19 -8.95
C HIS A 121 -6.39 -0.60 -8.87
N PRO A 122 -6.72 -1.78 -8.32
CA PRO A 122 -8.08 -2.23 -8.10
C PRO A 122 -8.89 -1.23 -7.27
N ASP A 123 -10.20 -1.14 -7.53
CA ASP A 123 -11.10 -0.42 -6.64
C ASP A 123 -11.31 -1.19 -5.33
N GLN A 124 -12.03 -0.55 -4.38
CA GLN A 124 -12.22 -1.08 -3.03
C GLN A 124 -12.80 -2.50 -3.03
N GLN A 125 -13.84 -2.72 -3.81
CA GLN A 125 -14.53 -4.01 -3.87
C GLN A 125 -13.67 -5.09 -4.53
N THR A 126 -12.97 -4.74 -5.60
CA THR A 126 -12.07 -5.64 -6.30
C THR A 126 -10.88 -6.04 -5.42
N LEU A 127 -10.29 -5.08 -4.67
CA LEU A 127 -9.22 -5.38 -3.74
C LEU A 127 -9.69 -6.28 -2.60
N ALA A 128 -10.87 -6.00 -2.03
CA ALA A 128 -11.45 -6.86 -1.00
C ALA A 128 -11.62 -8.30 -1.50
N LYS A 129 -12.11 -8.46 -2.74
CA LYS A 129 -12.24 -9.79 -3.34
C LYS A 129 -10.89 -10.48 -3.54
N ILE A 130 -9.85 -9.78 -3.98
CA ILE A 130 -8.50 -10.35 -4.08
C ILE A 130 -8.01 -10.81 -2.70
N MET A 131 -8.28 -10.04 -1.64
CA MET A 131 -7.92 -10.42 -0.28
C MET A 131 -8.68 -11.68 0.20
N GLU A 132 -9.96 -11.81 -0.16
CA GLU A 132 -10.76 -13.02 0.09
C GLU A 132 -10.25 -14.22 -0.70
N ASP A 133 -9.96 -14.03 -1.98
CA ASP A 133 -9.49 -15.09 -2.88
C ASP A 133 -8.12 -15.66 -2.48
N VAL A 134 -7.27 -14.88 -1.79
CA VAL A 134 -6.02 -15.40 -1.21
C VAL A 134 -6.21 -16.12 0.13
N GLY A 135 -7.42 -16.12 0.69
CA GLY A 135 -7.78 -16.88 1.89
C GLY A 135 -7.98 -16.06 3.16
N LEU A 136 -8.05 -14.73 3.07
CA LEU A 136 -8.37 -13.88 4.21
C LEU A 136 -9.88 -13.87 4.46
N ASP A 137 -10.27 -13.99 5.72
CA ASP A 137 -11.65 -13.93 6.18
C ASP A 137 -12.08 -12.53 6.61
N ARG A 138 -13.40 -12.29 6.65
CA ARG A 138 -14.01 -11.07 7.20
C ARG A 138 -13.37 -9.80 6.64
N VAL A 139 -13.11 -9.79 5.34
CA VAL A 139 -12.52 -8.63 4.68
C VAL A 139 -13.50 -7.46 4.72
N THR A 140 -13.05 -6.36 5.27
CA THR A 140 -13.81 -5.11 5.35
C THR A 140 -12.97 -3.95 4.87
N TRP A 141 -13.61 -2.86 4.43
CA TRP A 141 -12.88 -1.63 4.09
C TRP A 141 -13.62 -0.39 4.56
N LYS A 142 -12.83 0.67 4.77
CA LYS A 142 -13.32 2.00 5.09
C LYS A 142 -12.73 3.00 4.11
N ASN A 143 -13.61 3.74 3.43
CA ASN A 143 -13.18 4.83 2.55
C ASN A 143 -12.67 6.02 3.38
N MET A 144 -11.59 6.63 2.90
CA MET A 144 -11.00 7.84 3.44
C MET A 144 -10.97 8.91 2.34
N THR A 145 -11.06 10.18 2.74
CA THR A 145 -10.97 11.32 1.79
C THR A 145 -11.87 11.12 0.56
N PHE A 146 -13.17 10.91 0.79
CA PHE A 146 -14.18 10.70 -0.28
C PHE A 146 -13.87 9.52 -1.23
N GLY A 147 -13.19 8.48 -0.72
CA GLY A 147 -12.82 7.30 -1.48
C GLY A 147 -11.49 7.39 -2.24
N VAL A 148 -10.77 8.50 -2.13
CA VAL A 148 -9.41 8.64 -2.73
C VAL A 148 -8.46 7.60 -2.16
N CYS A 149 -8.60 7.27 -0.88
CA CYS A 149 -7.91 6.15 -0.23
C CYS A 149 -8.93 5.23 0.43
N ALA A 150 -8.55 3.98 0.64
CA ALA A 150 -9.31 3.01 1.40
C ALA A 150 -8.38 2.18 2.29
N LEU A 151 -8.85 1.94 3.51
CA LEU A 151 -8.22 1.03 4.46
C LEU A 151 -8.96 -0.30 4.40
N HIS A 152 -8.29 -1.36 3.98
CA HIS A 152 -8.80 -2.72 3.99
C HIS A 152 -8.20 -3.52 5.14
N ILE A 153 -9.00 -4.38 5.76
CA ILE A 153 -8.57 -5.26 6.84
C ILE A 153 -9.16 -6.65 6.56
N GLY A 154 -8.31 -7.67 6.53
CA GLY A 154 -8.70 -9.07 6.48
C GLY A 154 -8.09 -9.84 7.64
N LEU A 155 -8.78 -10.86 8.11
CA LEU A 155 -8.32 -11.74 9.17
C LEU A 155 -7.73 -13.02 8.56
N LYS A 156 -6.63 -13.51 9.13
CA LYS A 156 -6.19 -14.88 8.82
C LYS A 156 -7.03 -15.85 9.62
N PRO A 157 -7.68 -16.85 8.98
CA PRO A 157 -8.45 -17.89 9.68
C PRO A 157 -7.59 -18.75 10.60
#